data_4062bd47315b40c687f968d1116c0bc5
#
_entry.id   4062bd47315b40c687f968d1116c0bc5
#
_cell.length_a   1.000
_cell.length_b   1.000
_cell.length_c   1.000
_cell.angle_alpha   90.00
_cell.angle_beta   90.00
_cell.angle_gamma   90.00
#
_symmetry.space_group_name_H-M   'P 1'
#
loop_
_entity.id
_entity.type
_entity.pdbx_description
1 polymer ?
#
loop_
_entity_poly.entity_id
_entity_poly.type
_entity_poly.pdbx_seq_one_letter_code
_entity_poly.pdbx_strand_id
1 'polypeptide(L)'
;MTFDAAGTLIRLIKTPGATYAESARAFGYDLDPGRLQAAFRVAWRSLAPPQESAGPRPDDDRGWWKELVSRTIQEAGYRIAAFDAYFDDVYEKFARPGIWELFPDVPATLVDLRQHKIRLGIVSNFDRRLYDVLGHLNVREAFEHVIISSEIGTSKPFSRIFLEAAQRFQVNPGEILHVGDDVELDAKGAQSAGCKAFVVDHGISRMHGILSLLQQEGAFDT
;
A
#
# COMPACT_ATOMS: atom_id res chain seq x y z
N MET A 1 -12.44 8.73 7.61
CA MET A 1 -12.03 7.31 7.44
C MET A 1 -10.74 7.23 6.66
N THR A 2 -9.85 6.32 6.98
CA THR A 2 -8.60 6.10 6.25
C THR A 2 -8.49 4.65 5.78
N PHE A 3 -7.80 4.42 4.66
CA PHE A 3 -7.59 3.10 4.07
C PHE A 3 -6.11 2.82 3.88
N ASP A 4 -5.67 1.58 4.05
CA ASP A 4 -4.48 1.12 3.38
C ASP A 4 -4.69 1.06 1.86
N ALA A 5 -3.62 1.04 1.09
CA ALA A 5 -3.69 0.97 -0.36
C ALA A 5 -3.53 -0.47 -0.88
N ALA A 6 -2.33 -1.03 -0.80
CA ALA A 6 -1.97 -2.31 -1.44
C ALA A 6 -2.42 -3.52 -0.62
N GLY A 7 -3.35 -4.30 -1.11
CA GLY A 7 -4.02 -5.40 -0.39
C GLY A 7 -5.42 -5.01 0.09
N THR A 8 -5.71 -3.71 0.17
CA THR A 8 -6.99 -3.16 0.65
C THR A 8 -7.81 -2.52 -0.46
N LEU A 9 -7.29 -1.45 -1.08
CA LEU A 9 -7.95 -0.76 -2.20
C LEU A 9 -7.52 -1.30 -3.55
N ILE A 10 -6.22 -1.60 -3.67
CA ILE A 10 -5.57 -1.98 -4.92
C ILE A 10 -4.81 -3.30 -4.78
N ARG A 11 -4.70 -4.00 -5.89
CA ARG A 11 -3.89 -5.23 -5.99
C ARG A 11 -3.09 -5.25 -7.28
N LEU A 12 -2.01 -6.02 -7.27
CA LEU A 12 -1.24 -6.27 -8.48
C LEU A 12 -2.00 -7.21 -9.43
N ILE A 13 -2.05 -6.86 -10.71
CA ILE A 13 -2.60 -7.72 -11.77
C ILE A 13 -1.75 -8.96 -11.97
N LYS A 14 -0.42 -8.81 -11.85
CA LYS A 14 0.56 -9.90 -11.89
C LYS A 14 1.36 -9.94 -10.59
N THR A 15 1.86 -11.10 -10.23
CA THR A 15 2.76 -11.20 -9.07
C THR A 15 4.05 -10.39 -9.27
N PRO A 16 4.71 -9.92 -8.18
CA PRO A 16 6.03 -9.29 -8.28
C PRO A 16 7.04 -10.12 -9.08
N GLY A 17 7.10 -11.44 -8.85
CA GLY A 17 8.00 -12.32 -9.60
C GLY A 17 7.74 -12.34 -11.10
N ALA A 18 6.48 -12.27 -11.52
CA ALA A 18 6.13 -12.19 -12.95
C ALA A 18 6.54 -10.83 -13.55
N THR A 19 6.34 -9.74 -12.81
CA THR A 19 6.76 -8.40 -13.24
C THR A 19 8.28 -8.30 -13.35
N TYR A 20 9.01 -8.88 -12.41
CA TYR A 20 10.47 -8.93 -12.42
C TYR A 20 11.00 -9.74 -13.62
N ALA A 21 10.41 -10.92 -13.91
CA ALA A 21 10.77 -11.72 -15.07
C ALA A 21 10.49 -10.99 -16.40
N GLU A 22 9.37 -10.27 -16.47
CA GLU A 22 9.03 -9.46 -17.64
C GLU A 22 10.05 -8.34 -17.89
N SER A 23 10.47 -7.63 -16.85
CA SER A 23 11.54 -6.64 -16.94
C SER A 23 12.87 -7.26 -17.35
N ALA A 24 13.22 -8.43 -16.81
CA ALA A 24 14.48 -9.10 -17.10
C ALA A 24 14.65 -9.44 -18.59
N ARG A 25 13.57 -9.73 -19.30
CA ARG A 25 13.62 -10.02 -20.76
C ARG A 25 14.15 -8.84 -21.57
N ALA A 26 13.87 -7.59 -21.17
CA ALA A 26 14.42 -6.42 -21.83
C ALA A 26 15.94 -6.31 -21.70
N PHE A 27 16.52 -7.00 -20.72
CA PHE A 27 17.96 -7.09 -20.45
C PHE A 27 18.57 -8.41 -20.95
N GLY A 28 17.83 -9.21 -21.73
CA GLY A 28 18.31 -10.46 -22.30
C GLY A 28 18.28 -11.67 -21.38
N TYR A 29 17.55 -11.60 -20.26
CA TYR A 29 17.42 -12.71 -19.30
C TYR A 29 16.03 -13.34 -19.38
N ASP A 30 15.98 -14.68 -19.45
CA ASP A 30 14.75 -15.45 -19.32
C ASP A 30 14.71 -16.08 -17.92
N LEU A 31 14.05 -15.41 -16.98
CA LEU A 31 13.97 -15.81 -15.58
C LEU A 31 12.62 -16.45 -15.28
N ASP A 32 12.61 -17.51 -14.48
CA ASP A 32 11.38 -18.20 -14.06
C ASP A 32 10.55 -17.32 -13.11
N PRO A 33 9.30 -16.94 -13.47
CA PRO A 33 8.45 -16.07 -12.66
C PRO A 33 8.06 -16.71 -11.31
N GLY A 34 7.86 -18.02 -11.27
CA GLY A 34 7.47 -18.74 -10.07
C GLY A 34 8.60 -18.77 -9.05
N ARG A 35 9.83 -19.03 -9.53
CA ARG A 35 11.04 -19.00 -8.70
C ARG A 35 11.30 -17.60 -8.15
N LEU A 36 11.16 -16.56 -8.97
CA LEU A 36 11.25 -15.17 -8.52
C LEU A 36 10.17 -14.83 -7.50
N GLN A 37 8.94 -15.33 -7.66
CA GLN A 37 7.86 -15.08 -6.71
C GLN A 37 8.12 -15.77 -5.36
N ALA A 38 8.67 -16.98 -5.36
CA ALA A 38 9.06 -17.65 -4.13
C ALA A 38 10.18 -16.88 -3.41
N ALA A 39 11.21 -16.47 -4.15
CA ALA A 39 12.31 -15.66 -3.63
C ALA A 39 11.86 -14.29 -3.11
N PHE A 40 10.93 -13.62 -3.81
CA PHE A 40 10.35 -12.37 -3.35
C PHE A 40 9.68 -12.52 -1.97
N ARG A 41 8.92 -13.59 -1.75
CA ARG A 41 8.27 -13.83 -0.45
C ARG A 41 9.30 -14.01 0.68
N VAL A 42 10.41 -14.66 0.40
CA VAL A 42 11.52 -14.83 1.38
C VAL A 42 12.18 -13.49 1.65
N ALA A 43 12.56 -12.75 0.60
CA ALA A 43 13.20 -11.45 0.71
C ALA A 43 12.31 -10.44 1.46
N TRP A 44 11.03 -10.37 1.11
CA TRP A 44 10.05 -9.50 1.77
C TRP A 44 9.94 -9.73 3.28
N ARG A 45 9.87 -11.00 3.70
CA ARG A 45 9.74 -11.35 5.12
C ARG A 45 11.02 -11.13 5.93
N SER A 46 12.18 -11.21 5.28
CA SER A 46 13.48 -11.09 5.93
C SER A 46 14.05 -9.67 5.94
N LEU A 47 13.55 -8.80 5.06
CA LEU A 47 14.03 -7.43 4.96
C LEU A 47 13.35 -6.56 6.05
N ALA A 48 14.18 -5.93 6.87
CA ALA A 48 13.66 -4.96 7.85
C ALA A 48 12.96 -3.80 7.12
N PRO A 49 11.87 -3.26 7.69
CA PRO A 49 11.21 -2.09 7.11
C PRO A 49 12.18 -0.90 7.01
N PRO A 50 11.88 0.11 6.18
CA PRO A 50 12.68 1.33 6.12
C PRO A 50 12.84 1.96 7.50
N GLN A 51 14.03 2.48 7.80
CA GLN A 51 14.31 3.10 9.09
C GLN A 51 13.43 4.32 9.34
N GLU A 52 13.03 4.51 10.59
CA GLU A 52 12.31 5.72 10.99
C GLU A 52 13.21 6.96 10.85
N SER A 53 12.62 8.05 10.42
CA SER A 53 13.24 9.38 10.33
C SER A 53 12.31 10.45 10.88
N ALA A 54 12.86 11.61 11.23
CA ALA A 54 12.08 12.72 11.77
C ALA A 54 11.14 13.37 10.73
N GLY A 55 11.42 13.17 9.45
CA GLY A 55 10.67 13.73 8.31
C GLY A 55 10.78 12.84 7.08
N PRO A 56 10.49 13.37 5.89
CA PRO A 56 10.55 12.62 4.64
C PRO A 56 11.87 11.89 4.45
N ARG A 57 11.82 10.65 3.96
CA ARG A 57 13.05 9.91 3.62
C ARG A 57 13.64 10.46 2.33
N PRO A 58 14.95 10.81 2.31
CA PRO A 58 15.54 11.58 1.20
C PRO A 58 15.45 10.90 -0.16
N ASP A 59 15.50 9.57 -0.19
CA ASP A 59 15.47 8.76 -1.41
C ASP A 59 14.08 8.17 -1.73
N ASP A 60 13.05 8.60 -1.00
CA ASP A 60 11.67 8.12 -1.15
C ASP A 60 11.58 6.59 -1.09
N ASP A 61 12.32 5.97 -0.16
CA ASP A 61 12.47 4.52 0.03
C ASP A 61 13.06 3.75 -1.18
N ARG A 62 13.60 4.44 -2.21
CA ARG A 62 14.14 3.81 -3.41
C ARG A 62 15.27 2.82 -3.09
N GLY A 63 16.15 3.16 -2.12
CA GLY A 63 17.22 2.27 -1.67
C GLY A 63 16.70 0.99 -1.04
N TRP A 64 15.63 1.06 -0.26
CA TRP A 64 14.97 -0.10 0.33
C TRP A 64 14.38 -1.02 -0.77
N TRP A 65 13.69 -0.44 -1.75
CA TRP A 65 13.17 -1.21 -2.88
C TRP A 65 14.28 -1.86 -3.71
N LYS A 66 15.41 -1.15 -3.89
CA LYS A 66 16.58 -1.69 -4.58
C LYS A 66 17.15 -2.93 -3.87
N GLU A 67 17.24 -2.85 -2.54
CA GLU A 67 17.69 -3.98 -1.73
C GLU A 67 16.73 -5.17 -1.83
N LEU A 68 15.40 -4.93 -1.78
CA LEU A 68 14.40 -5.98 -1.94
C LEU A 68 14.51 -6.68 -3.29
N VAL A 69 14.64 -5.93 -4.39
CA VAL A 69 14.82 -6.48 -5.73
C VAL A 69 16.13 -7.28 -5.80
N SER A 70 17.23 -6.72 -5.27
CA SER A 70 18.55 -7.39 -5.25
C SER A 70 18.49 -8.73 -4.52
N ARG A 71 17.92 -8.74 -3.30
CA ARG A 71 17.75 -9.98 -2.52
C ARG A 71 16.88 -10.99 -3.25
N THR A 72 15.80 -10.53 -3.88
CA THR A 72 14.92 -11.43 -4.66
C THR A 72 15.67 -12.11 -5.79
N ILE A 73 16.47 -11.37 -6.55
CA ILE A 73 17.28 -11.92 -7.66
C ILE A 73 18.32 -12.92 -7.13
N GLN A 74 19.01 -12.58 -6.03
CA GLN A 74 20.03 -13.42 -5.42
C GLN A 74 19.44 -14.70 -4.82
N GLU A 75 18.34 -14.59 -4.07
CA GLU A 75 17.63 -15.73 -3.46
C GLU A 75 17.07 -16.67 -4.51
N ALA A 76 16.63 -16.15 -5.66
CA ALA A 76 16.26 -16.95 -6.82
C ALA A 76 17.46 -17.60 -7.52
N GLY A 77 18.71 -17.34 -7.08
CA GLY A 77 19.94 -17.89 -7.66
C GLY A 77 20.30 -17.29 -9.02
N TYR A 78 19.83 -16.08 -9.30
CA TYR A 78 20.13 -15.37 -10.54
C TYR A 78 21.14 -14.22 -10.32
N ARG A 79 21.72 -13.76 -11.43
CA ARG A 79 22.54 -12.55 -11.49
C ARG A 79 22.21 -11.77 -12.75
N ILE A 80 22.11 -10.46 -12.62
CA ILE A 80 21.86 -9.53 -13.73
C ILE A 80 23.06 -8.58 -13.78
N ALA A 81 23.79 -8.55 -14.89
CA ALA A 81 25.03 -7.78 -15.01
C ALA A 81 24.76 -6.26 -14.91
N ALA A 82 23.73 -5.76 -15.60
CA ALA A 82 23.31 -4.37 -15.55
C ALA A 82 22.22 -4.16 -14.48
N PHE A 83 22.49 -4.56 -13.22
CA PHE A 83 21.47 -4.60 -12.17
C PHE A 83 20.83 -3.22 -11.91
N ASP A 84 21.61 -2.14 -11.94
CA ASP A 84 21.07 -0.80 -11.67
C ASP A 84 20.03 -0.39 -12.72
N ALA A 85 20.32 -0.58 -14.00
CA ALA A 85 19.38 -0.29 -15.07
C ALA A 85 18.15 -1.20 -15.04
N TYR A 86 18.34 -2.48 -14.69
CA TYR A 86 17.25 -3.43 -14.48
C TYR A 86 16.34 -2.99 -13.31
N PHE A 87 16.95 -2.60 -12.18
CA PHE A 87 16.21 -2.10 -11.03
C PHE A 87 15.42 -0.86 -11.40
N ASP A 88 16.01 0.08 -12.14
CA ASP A 88 15.34 1.31 -12.57
C ASP A 88 14.07 0.97 -13.39
N ASP A 89 14.16 0.05 -14.36
CA ASP A 89 12.98 -0.40 -15.13
C ASP A 89 11.92 -1.07 -14.23
N VAL A 90 12.35 -1.94 -13.31
CA VAL A 90 11.43 -2.58 -12.35
C VAL A 90 10.76 -1.54 -11.48
N TYR A 91 11.52 -0.60 -10.90
CA TYR A 91 11.02 0.41 -9.99
C TYR A 91 9.98 1.32 -10.65
N GLU A 92 10.29 1.83 -11.84
CA GLU A 92 9.37 2.66 -12.62
C GLU A 92 8.13 1.89 -13.09
N LYS A 93 8.31 0.60 -13.44
CA LYS A 93 7.20 -0.23 -13.92
C LYS A 93 6.07 -0.31 -12.90
N PHE A 94 6.37 -0.36 -11.61
CA PHE A 94 5.34 -0.40 -10.54
C PHE A 94 4.53 0.90 -10.40
N ALA A 95 4.93 1.99 -11.06
CA ALA A 95 4.12 3.20 -11.18
C ALA A 95 3.26 3.25 -12.45
N ARG A 96 3.53 2.38 -13.44
CA ARG A 96 2.89 2.45 -14.77
C ARG A 96 1.44 1.94 -14.77
N PRO A 97 0.61 2.42 -15.72
CA PRO A 97 -0.73 1.86 -15.93
C PRO A 97 -0.69 0.36 -16.24
N GLY A 98 -1.72 -0.38 -15.81
CA GLY A 98 -1.87 -1.81 -16.09
C GLY A 98 -1.03 -2.73 -15.20
N ILE A 99 -0.42 -2.20 -14.14
CA ILE A 99 0.26 -3.00 -13.10
C ILE A 99 -0.66 -3.24 -11.91
N TRP A 100 -1.42 -2.23 -11.54
CA TRP A 100 -2.38 -2.29 -10.43
C TRP A 100 -3.81 -2.23 -10.93
N GLU A 101 -4.72 -2.82 -10.20
CA GLU A 101 -6.16 -2.70 -10.38
C GLU A 101 -6.85 -2.50 -9.03
N LEU A 102 -8.04 -1.89 -9.04
CA LEU A 102 -8.88 -1.82 -7.85
C LEU A 102 -9.49 -3.19 -7.54
N PHE A 103 -9.69 -3.49 -6.27
CA PHE A 103 -10.60 -4.58 -5.93
C PHE A 103 -12.01 -4.25 -6.42
N PRO A 104 -12.79 -5.26 -6.86
CA PRO A 104 -14.04 -5.04 -7.60
C PRO A 104 -15.11 -4.23 -6.85
N ASP A 105 -15.12 -4.30 -5.52
CA ASP A 105 -16.08 -3.63 -4.64
C ASP A 105 -15.65 -2.22 -4.22
N VAL A 106 -14.39 -1.85 -4.42
CA VAL A 106 -13.84 -0.54 -4.02
C VAL A 106 -14.56 0.63 -4.68
N PRO A 107 -14.78 0.66 -6.02
CA PRO A 107 -15.41 1.83 -6.64
C PRO A 107 -16.81 2.15 -6.08
N ALA A 108 -17.65 1.13 -5.91
CA ALA A 108 -18.99 1.30 -5.37
C ALA A 108 -18.93 1.78 -3.91
N THR A 109 -18.06 1.16 -3.08
CA THR A 109 -17.90 1.55 -1.67
C THR A 109 -17.44 3.00 -1.51
N LEU A 110 -16.47 3.46 -2.32
CA LEU A 110 -16.00 4.85 -2.25
C LEU A 110 -17.11 5.85 -2.64
N VAL A 111 -17.94 5.51 -3.63
CA VAL A 111 -19.10 6.33 -4.00
C VAL A 111 -20.09 6.43 -2.85
N ASP A 112 -20.46 5.29 -2.25
CA ASP A 112 -21.42 5.24 -1.15
C ASP A 112 -20.92 6.00 0.08
N LEU A 113 -19.66 5.83 0.47
CA LEU A 113 -19.07 6.57 1.60
C LEU A 113 -19.10 8.09 1.36
N ARG A 114 -18.82 8.53 0.13
CA ARG A 114 -18.89 9.95 -0.22
C ARG A 114 -20.31 10.51 -0.22
N GLN A 115 -21.30 9.73 -0.66
CA GLN A 115 -22.73 10.12 -0.57
C GLN A 115 -23.15 10.34 0.88
N HIS A 116 -22.59 9.56 1.82
CA HIS A 116 -22.79 9.73 3.26
C HIS A 116 -21.86 10.81 3.87
N LYS A 117 -21.19 11.62 3.02
CA LYS A 117 -20.30 12.72 3.45
C LYS A 117 -19.12 12.27 4.34
N ILE A 118 -18.73 11.01 4.26
CA ILE A 118 -17.55 10.50 4.97
C ILE A 118 -16.29 11.05 4.29
N ARG A 119 -15.44 11.73 5.07
CA ARG A 119 -14.14 12.21 4.60
C ARG A 119 -13.19 11.03 4.47
N LEU A 120 -12.53 10.87 3.31
CA LEU A 120 -11.70 9.71 2.99
C LEU A 120 -10.23 10.11 2.86
N GLY A 121 -9.33 9.23 3.34
CA GLY A 121 -7.90 9.35 3.15
C GLY A 121 -7.23 7.99 3.01
N ILE A 122 -5.94 8.03 2.68
CA ILE A 122 -5.08 6.85 2.59
C ILE A 122 -3.98 6.96 3.63
N VAL A 123 -3.65 5.84 4.30
CA VAL A 123 -2.47 5.67 5.16
C VAL A 123 -1.76 4.39 4.71
N SER A 124 -0.64 4.50 4.02
CA SER A 124 0.00 3.35 3.39
C SER A 124 1.52 3.35 3.55
N ASN A 125 2.07 2.13 3.73
CA ASN A 125 3.50 1.89 3.64
C ASN A 125 3.90 1.86 2.15
N PHE A 126 4.07 3.04 1.59
CA PHE A 126 4.37 3.24 0.18
C PHE A 126 5.27 4.46 -0.01
N ASP A 127 5.73 4.69 -1.22
CA ASP A 127 6.46 5.86 -1.68
C ASP A 127 5.60 6.69 -2.67
N ARG A 128 6.16 7.76 -3.22
CA ARG A 128 5.44 8.72 -4.08
C ARG A 128 4.84 8.12 -5.33
N ARG A 129 5.28 6.95 -5.77
CA ARG A 129 4.65 6.24 -6.90
C ARG A 129 3.17 5.94 -6.66
N LEU A 130 2.71 5.92 -5.40
CA LEU A 130 1.30 5.74 -5.09
C LEU A 130 0.42 6.83 -5.71
N TYR A 131 0.90 8.07 -5.80
CA TYR A 131 0.13 9.15 -6.45
C TYR A 131 -0.16 8.86 -7.92
N ASP A 132 0.85 8.37 -8.66
CA ASP A 132 0.69 7.99 -10.06
C ASP A 132 -0.26 6.79 -10.20
N VAL A 133 -0.11 5.78 -9.34
CA VAL A 133 -1.00 4.60 -9.31
C VAL A 133 -2.45 5.01 -9.09
N LEU A 134 -2.74 5.84 -8.07
CA LEU A 134 -4.09 6.31 -7.79
C LEU A 134 -4.66 7.19 -8.93
N GLY A 135 -3.80 7.98 -9.57
CA GLY A 135 -4.14 8.78 -10.75
C GLY A 135 -4.53 7.90 -11.93
N HIS A 136 -3.73 6.89 -12.26
CA HIS A 136 -4.02 5.94 -13.34
C HIS A 136 -5.31 5.12 -13.10
N LEU A 137 -5.64 4.86 -11.85
CA LEU A 137 -6.86 4.17 -11.45
C LEU A 137 -8.08 5.12 -11.33
N ASN A 138 -7.90 6.43 -11.55
CA ASN A 138 -8.93 7.47 -11.47
C ASN A 138 -9.64 7.52 -10.10
N VAL A 139 -8.92 7.24 -9.01
CA VAL A 139 -9.49 7.28 -7.65
C VAL A 139 -8.82 8.30 -6.73
N ARG A 140 -7.75 8.98 -7.19
CA ARG A 140 -7.02 9.96 -6.37
C ARG A 140 -7.93 11.04 -5.78
N GLU A 141 -8.87 11.55 -6.56
CA GLU A 141 -9.81 12.62 -6.19
C GLU A 141 -10.90 12.16 -5.18
N ALA A 142 -10.98 10.86 -4.89
CA ALA A 142 -11.86 10.37 -3.84
C ALA A 142 -11.30 10.65 -2.43
N PHE A 143 -9.99 10.88 -2.31
CA PHE A 143 -9.29 11.00 -1.04
C PHE A 143 -8.83 12.44 -0.79
N GLU A 144 -9.22 12.99 0.36
CA GLU A 144 -8.81 14.31 0.81
C GLU A 144 -7.31 14.36 1.14
N HIS A 145 -6.83 13.33 1.82
CA HIS A 145 -5.43 13.18 2.20
C HIS A 145 -4.88 11.81 1.78
N VAL A 146 -3.64 11.81 1.27
CA VAL A 146 -2.84 10.61 1.05
C VAL A 146 -1.60 10.74 1.92
N ILE A 147 -1.46 9.83 2.88
CA ILE A 147 -0.38 9.78 3.85
C ILE A 147 0.45 8.55 3.53
N ILE A 148 1.67 8.75 3.05
CA ILE A 148 2.60 7.68 2.67
C ILE A 148 3.81 7.67 3.59
N SER A 149 4.29 6.48 3.91
CA SER A 149 5.34 6.28 4.90
C SER A 149 6.66 6.97 4.54
N SER A 150 7.02 7.03 3.26
CA SER A 150 8.26 7.69 2.80
C SER A 150 8.25 9.21 3.06
N GLU A 151 7.08 9.87 2.95
CA GLU A 151 6.94 11.30 3.21
C GLU A 151 6.85 11.65 4.69
N ILE A 152 6.31 10.72 5.50
CA ILE A 152 6.21 10.94 6.95
C ILE A 152 7.51 10.53 7.66
N GLY A 153 8.27 9.61 7.05
CA GLY A 153 9.47 9.05 7.65
C GLY A 153 9.18 7.95 8.68
N THR A 154 7.93 7.48 8.76
CA THR A 154 7.52 6.39 9.63
C THR A 154 6.51 5.50 8.91
N SER A 155 6.52 4.22 9.22
CA SER A 155 5.69 3.21 8.57
C SER A 155 4.70 2.61 9.57
N LYS A 156 3.59 2.06 9.12
CA LYS A 156 2.77 1.15 9.93
C LYS A 156 3.63 -0.03 10.39
N PRO A 157 3.47 -0.52 11.62
CA PRO A 157 2.40 -0.25 12.57
C PRO A 157 2.68 0.90 13.56
N PHE A 158 3.69 1.72 13.37
CA PHE A 158 3.99 2.80 14.30
C PHE A 158 2.87 3.83 14.35
N SER A 159 2.47 4.24 15.56
CA SER A 159 1.35 5.15 15.80
C SER A 159 1.48 6.50 15.11
N ARG A 160 2.71 6.98 14.89
CA ARG A 160 3.00 8.31 14.33
C ARG A 160 2.34 8.53 12.96
N ILE A 161 2.28 7.52 12.07
CA ILE A 161 1.68 7.68 10.74
C ILE A 161 0.15 7.86 10.83
N PHE A 162 -0.50 7.21 11.79
CA PHE A 162 -1.94 7.37 12.05
C PHE A 162 -2.25 8.69 12.74
N LEU A 163 -1.38 9.14 13.67
CA LEU A 163 -1.51 10.46 14.31
C LEU A 163 -1.35 11.59 13.29
N GLU A 164 -0.47 11.43 12.31
CA GLU A 164 -0.37 12.37 11.18
C GLU A 164 -1.68 12.45 10.39
N ALA A 165 -2.35 11.30 10.18
CA ALA A 165 -3.67 11.29 9.56
C ALA A 165 -4.68 12.08 10.40
N ALA A 166 -4.75 11.85 11.71
CA ALA A 166 -5.64 12.59 12.61
C ALA A 166 -5.38 14.09 12.56
N GLN A 167 -4.12 14.50 12.54
CA GLN A 167 -3.73 15.90 12.44
C GLN A 167 -4.18 16.54 11.11
N ARG A 168 -3.95 15.86 9.96
CA ARG A 168 -4.37 16.40 8.65
C ARG A 168 -5.87 16.51 8.52
N PHE A 169 -6.61 15.55 9.06
CA PHE A 169 -8.07 15.60 9.10
C PHE A 169 -8.61 16.56 10.15
N GLN A 170 -7.78 17.07 11.06
CA GLN A 170 -8.15 17.93 12.19
C GLN A 170 -9.23 17.28 13.08
N VAL A 171 -9.03 16.03 13.42
CA VAL A 171 -9.92 15.22 14.27
C VAL A 171 -9.11 14.51 15.36
N ASN A 172 -9.80 14.03 16.42
CA ASN A 172 -9.14 13.14 17.38
C ASN A 172 -8.91 11.76 16.78
N PRO A 173 -7.85 11.03 17.17
CA PRO A 173 -7.59 9.67 16.66
C PRO A 173 -8.81 8.74 16.78
N GLY A 174 -9.56 8.77 17.87
CA GLY A 174 -10.77 7.98 18.10
C GLY A 174 -11.93 8.23 17.12
N GLU A 175 -11.87 9.32 16.35
CA GLU A 175 -12.83 9.63 15.28
C GLU A 175 -12.42 9.05 13.92
N ILE A 176 -11.21 8.47 13.84
CA ILE A 176 -10.73 7.79 12.63
C ILE A 176 -11.05 6.30 12.71
N LEU A 177 -11.72 5.79 11.68
CA LEU A 177 -11.75 4.36 11.37
C LEU A 177 -10.72 4.11 10.27
N HIS A 178 -9.68 3.32 10.60
CA HIS A 178 -8.72 2.83 9.61
C HIS A 178 -9.13 1.45 9.10
N VAL A 179 -9.06 1.27 7.79
CA VAL A 179 -9.44 0.04 7.08
C VAL A 179 -8.21 -0.50 6.38
N GLY A 180 -7.84 -1.74 6.67
CA GLY A 180 -6.68 -2.40 6.05
C GLY A 180 -6.83 -3.91 6.05
N ASP A 181 -5.93 -4.62 5.37
CA ASP A 181 -5.95 -6.09 5.27
C ASP A 181 -4.97 -6.77 6.24
N ASP A 182 -4.02 -6.04 6.79
CA ASP A 182 -3.01 -6.58 7.70
C ASP A 182 -3.37 -6.30 9.17
N VAL A 183 -3.54 -7.38 9.96
CA VAL A 183 -3.90 -7.27 11.39
C VAL A 183 -2.82 -6.54 12.19
N GLU A 184 -1.54 -6.79 11.91
CA GLU A 184 -0.43 -6.20 12.68
C GLU A 184 -0.17 -4.75 12.23
N LEU A 185 -0.05 -4.53 10.93
CA LEU A 185 0.29 -3.22 10.39
C LEU A 185 -0.86 -2.24 10.49
N ASP A 186 -2.09 -2.68 10.12
CA ASP A 186 -3.25 -1.78 10.03
C ASP A 186 -4.03 -1.77 11.34
N ALA A 187 -4.55 -2.92 11.78
CA ALA A 187 -5.47 -2.93 12.91
C ALA A 187 -4.77 -2.58 14.22
N LYS A 188 -3.71 -3.33 14.59
CA LYS A 188 -2.97 -3.04 15.83
C LYS A 188 -2.23 -1.71 15.78
N GLY A 189 -1.68 -1.35 14.61
CA GLY A 189 -1.05 -0.06 14.40
C GLY A 189 -2.02 1.11 14.65
N ALA A 190 -3.20 1.09 14.02
CA ALA A 190 -4.23 2.11 14.21
C ALA A 190 -4.73 2.17 15.66
N GLN A 191 -5.00 1.00 16.27
CA GLN A 191 -5.44 0.93 17.67
C GLN A 191 -4.38 1.48 18.63
N SER A 192 -3.09 1.27 18.38
CA SER A 192 -1.99 1.83 19.20
C SER A 192 -1.95 3.36 19.16
N ALA A 193 -2.47 3.96 18.09
CA ALA A 193 -2.62 5.40 17.94
C ALA A 193 -3.94 5.94 18.52
N GLY A 194 -4.82 5.07 19.06
CA GLY A 194 -6.14 5.42 19.55
C GLY A 194 -7.21 5.50 18.46
N CYS A 195 -6.91 5.04 17.23
CA CYS A 195 -7.89 4.98 16.15
C CYS A 195 -8.73 3.69 16.26
N LYS A 196 -9.93 3.70 15.66
CA LYS A 196 -10.69 2.49 15.38
C LYS A 196 -10.08 1.77 14.18
N ALA A 197 -10.29 0.45 14.08
CA ALA A 197 -9.78 -0.35 12.96
C ALA A 197 -10.82 -1.35 12.45
N PHE A 198 -10.81 -1.57 11.14
CA PHE A 198 -11.58 -2.61 10.47
C PHE A 198 -10.66 -3.41 9.55
N VAL A 199 -10.64 -4.74 9.74
CA VAL A 199 -9.83 -5.63 8.89
C VAL A 199 -10.68 -6.15 7.74
N VAL A 200 -10.19 -5.90 6.52
CA VAL A 200 -10.80 -6.40 5.28
C VAL A 200 -10.15 -7.73 4.91
N ASP A 201 -10.98 -8.74 4.72
CA ASP A 201 -10.60 -9.97 4.03
C ASP A 201 -11.42 -10.06 2.74
N HIS A 202 -10.78 -9.93 1.59
CA HIS A 202 -11.46 -9.94 0.29
C HIS A 202 -12.16 -11.28 -0.04
N GLY A 203 -11.95 -12.31 0.78
CA GLY A 203 -12.70 -13.58 0.73
C GLY A 203 -14.00 -13.57 1.54
N ILE A 204 -14.00 -12.91 2.70
CA ILE A 204 -15.07 -13.02 3.71
C ILE A 204 -15.65 -11.65 4.09
N SER A 205 -14.82 -10.72 4.53
CA SER A 205 -15.22 -9.38 4.99
C SER A 205 -14.89 -8.34 3.92
N ARG A 206 -15.79 -8.20 2.97
CA ARG A 206 -15.60 -7.26 1.87
C ARG A 206 -15.83 -5.82 2.32
N MET A 207 -15.44 -4.86 1.47
CA MET A 207 -15.59 -3.42 1.72
C MET A 207 -17.02 -3.01 2.10
N HIS A 208 -18.07 -3.65 1.58
CA HIS A 208 -19.45 -3.29 1.99
C HIS A 208 -19.76 -3.67 3.44
N GLY A 209 -18.98 -4.49 4.12
CA GLY A 209 -19.07 -4.68 5.56
C GLY A 209 -18.84 -3.40 6.36
N ILE A 210 -18.08 -2.46 5.79
CA ILE A 210 -17.81 -1.15 6.39
C ILE A 210 -19.09 -0.32 6.53
N LEU A 211 -19.92 -0.29 5.50
CA LEU A 211 -21.20 0.44 5.54
C LEU A 211 -22.12 -0.11 6.62
N SER A 212 -22.19 -1.43 6.73
CA SER A 212 -22.99 -2.09 7.79
C SER A 212 -22.46 -1.76 9.19
N LEU A 213 -21.13 -1.72 9.36
CA LEU A 213 -20.51 -1.31 10.63
C LEU A 213 -20.85 0.14 10.99
N LEU A 214 -20.73 1.04 10.03
CA LEU A 214 -21.03 2.47 10.23
C LEU A 214 -22.52 2.71 10.54
N GLN A 215 -23.42 1.94 9.94
CA GLN A 215 -24.84 1.96 10.26
C GLN A 215 -25.12 1.54 11.71
N GLN A 216 -24.45 0.46 12.16
CA GLN A 216 -24.58 -0.03 13.54
C GLN A 216 -24.01 0.95 14.58
N GLU A 217 -22.98 1.72 14.23
CA GLU A 217 -22.37 2.74 15.10
C GLU A 217 -23.13 4.09 15.06
N GLY A 218 -24.24 4.19 14.32
CA GLY A 218 -25.03 5.43 14.21
C GLY A 218 -24.33 6.54 13.42
N ALA A 219 -23.32 6.18 12.61
CA ALA A 219 -22.53 7.16 11.84
C ALA A 219 -23.33 7.80 10.69
N PHE A 220 -24.52 7.31 10.42
CA PHE A 220 -25.43 7.81 9.37
C PHE A 220 -26.71 8.45 9.92
N ASP A 221 -26.83 8.64 11.23
CA ASP A 221 -27.98 9.33 11.81
C ASP A 221 -27.87 10.83 11.56
N THR A 222 -28.78 11.25 10.67
CA THR A 222 -29.29 12.55 10.22
C THR A 222 -28.67 13.17 9.00
#